data_a132bd106c7760dd050531d3e5bb0c5e
#
_entry.id   a132bd106c7760dd050531d3e5bb0c5e
#
_cell.length_a   1.000
_cell.length_b   1.000
_cell.length_c   1.000
_cell.angle_alpha   90.00
_cell.angle_beta   90.00
_cell.angle_gamma   90.00
#
_symmetry.space_group_name_H-M   'P 1'
#
loop_
_entity.id
_entity.type
_entity.pdbx_description
1 polymer ?
#
loop_
_entity_poly.entity_id
_entity_poly.type
_entity_poly.pdbx_seq_one_letter_code
_entity_poly.pdbx_strand_id
1 'polypeptide(L)'
;AGATSASQLSLSSNSISAQAQLNNVNNSLSVTSTTASGALTGAPNAVAGNLSSDNVTASADIALANAQLNTNTSADASSYGAMTVSTGALTSATTVQASGNKITALADGNAATNALTLNSGSMNNMTAALVSGQRGSNADISTQAAGEVSVNTSAGVVTASSISMNDNAVKASSISNSSSNSLSVTATNATGAGLTITPTASSGLTSMTLVADMALLNNQKTDGSTVQATAGVSTTPALIKLAAGAVSSGANLTLNGNAVAASAYANSANNTSTVAINSMTSMTAALGNVQ
;
A
#
# COMPACT_ATOMS: atom_id res chain seq x y z
N ALA A 1 7.89 -39.36 -15.12
CA ALA A 1 6.91 -39.43 -14.02
C ALA A 1 6.02 -40.67 -14.24
N GLY A 2 5.77 -41.44 -13.17
CA GLY A 2 4.91 -42.64 -13.21
C GLY A 2 3.42 -42.28 -13.18
N ALA A 3 2.58 -43.28 -13.40
CA ALA A 3 1.13 -43.14 -13.21
C ALA A 3 0.81 -43.01 -11.72
N THR A 4 -0.16 -42.16 -11.38
CA THR A 4 -0.63 -41.91 -10.01
C THR A 4 -2.10 -42.27 -9.91
N SER A 5 -2.46 -43.08 -8.92
CA SER A 5 -3.85 -43.49 -8.67
C SER A 5 -4.23 -43.39 -7.20
N ALA A 6 -5.49 -43.06 -6.92
CA ALA A 6 -6.07 -42.94 -5.58
C ALA A 6 -5.21 -42.11 -4.61
N SER A 7 -4.61 -41.03 -5.08
CA SER A 7 -3.66 -40.21 -4.34
C SER A 7 -4.06 -38.73 -4.32
N GLN A 8 -3.53 -38.01 -3.36
CA GLN A 8 -3.68 -36.56 -3.29
C GLN A 8 -2.29 -35.90 -3.39
N LEU A 9 -2.12 -35.00 -4.34
CA LEU A 9 -0.93 -34.18 -4.49
C LEU A 9 -1.33 -32.71 -4.28
N SER A 10 -0.65 -32.03 -3.37
CA SER A 10 -0.94 -30.63 -3.06
C SER A 10 0.31 -29.78 -3.10
N LEU A 11 0.19 -28.64 -3.75
CA LEU A 11 1.13 -27.54 -3.73
C LEU A 11 0.37 -26.30 -3.27
N SER A 12 0.42 -25.97 -1.98
CA SER A 12 -0.46 -24.94 -1.42
C SER A 12 0.29 -23.90 -0.61
N SER A 13 -0.14 -22.64 -0.79
CA SER A 13 0.32 -21.51 0.02
C SER A 13 1.84 -21.27 0.02
N ASN A 14 2.53 -21.66 -1.04
CA ASN A 14 3.95 -21.38 -1.18
C ASN A 14 4.15 -19.93 -1.68
N SER A 15 5.24 -19.31 -1.25
CA SER A 15 5.56 -17.94 -1.65
C SER A 15 7.02 -17.80 -2.04
N ILE A 16 7.25 -17.15 -3.18
CA ILE A 16 8.53 -16.59 -3.60
C ILE A 16 8.35 -15.10 -3.64
N SER A 17 9.06 -14.35 -2.80
CA SER A 17 8.86 -12.90 -2.71
C SER A 17 10.17 -12.13 -2.64
N ALA A 18 10.18 -10.97 -3.26
CA ALA A 18 11.22 -9.96 -3.14
C ALA A 18 10.59 -8.63 -2.73
N GLN A 19 11.26 -7.92 -1.84
CA GLN A 19 10.85 -6.58 -1.42
C GLN A 19 12.05 -5.65 -1.37
N ALA A 20 11.89 -4.45 -1.92
CA ALA A 20 12.83 -3.35 -1.80
C ALA A 20 12.08 -2.12 -1.25
N GLN A 21 12.69 -1.43 -0.29
CA GLN A 21 12.10 -0.26 0.34
C GLN A 21 13.18 0.75 0.67
N LEU A 22 13.00 2.02 0.28
CA LEU A 22 13.99 3.07 0.56
C LEU A 22 13.73 3.70 1.91
N ASN A 23 12.59 4.34 2.09
CA ASN A 23 12.21 4.98 3.36
C ASN A 23 10.91 4.38 3.89
N ASN A 24 10.92 3.95 5.15
CA ASN A 24 9.72 3.49 5.84
C ASN A 24 9.65 4.13 7.23
N VAL A 25 8.61 4.89 7.48
CA VAL A 25 8.43 5.62 8.75
C VAL A 25 7.05 5.36 9.32
N ASN A 26 7.01 5.07 10.60
CA ASN A 26 5.78 4.96 11.36
C ASN A 26 5.85 5.94 12.56
N ASN A 27 5.07 7.00 12.49
CA ASN A 27 5.00 8.04 13.52
C ASN A 27 3.63 7.99 14.21
N SER A 28 3.64 7.96 15.53
CA SER A 28 2.41 8.03 16.31
C SER A 28 2.60 9.01 17.49
N LEU A 29 1.69 9.98 17.59
CA LEU A 29 1.59 10.89 18.71
C LEU A 29 0.20 10.78 19.31
N SER A 30 0.11 10.40 20.59
CA SER A 30 -1.15 10.32 21.32
C SER A 30 -1.10 11.20 22.56
N VAL A 31 -2.06 12.10 22.67
CA VAL A 31 -2.20 13.00 23.80
C VAL A 31 -3.55 12.76 24.45
N THR A 32 -3.54 12.52 25.76
CA THR A 32 -4.76 12.33 26.56
C THR A 32 -4.74 13.27 27.76
N SER A 33 -5.80 14.02 27.94
CA SER A 33 -5.93 14.98 29.05
C SER A 33 -7.37 15.07 29.55
N THR A 34 -7.57 15.53 30.77
CA THR A 34 -8.91 15.87 31.26
C THR A 34 -9.35 17.22 30.68
N THR A 35 -8.43 18.17 30.63
CA THR A 35 -8.63 19.48 30.02
C THR A 35 -7.41 19.85 29.21
N ALA A 36 -7.63 20.43 28.03
CA ALA A 36 -6.57 20.93 27.17
C ALA A 36 -6.91 22.38 26.77
N SER A 37 -5.92 23.26 26.87
CA SER A 37 -6.05 24.65 26.47
C SER A 37 -4.91 25.03 25.55
N GLY A 38 -5.24 25.60 24.40
CA GLY A 38 -4.29 26.11 23.44
C GLY A 38 -3.76 27.48 23.85
N ALA A 39 -2.51 27.75 23.51
CA ALA A 39 -1.81 28.99 23.78
C ALA A 39 -1.34 29.70 22.50
N LEU A 40 -1.56 29.12 21.33
CA LEU A 40 -1.15 29.73 20.07
C LEU A 40 -1.96 31.02 19.80
N THR A 41 -1.24 32.13 19.85
CA THR A 41 -1.74 33.45 19.44
C THR A 41 -1.40 33.69 17.98
N GLY A 42 -2.15 33.13 17.08
CA GLY A 42 -1.93 33.26 15.65
C GLY A 42 -2.55 32.09 14.89
N ALA A 43 -2.70 32.21 13.58
CA ALA A 43 -3.24 31.14 12.76
C ALA A 43 -2.25 29.95 12.76
N PRO A 44 -2.60 28.78 13.31
CA PRO A 44 -1.80 27.59 13.13
C PRO A 44 -1.85 27.20 11.65
N ASN A 45 -0.69 27.04 11.07
CA ASN A 45 -0.56 26.67 9.67
C ASN A 45 0.02 25.26 9.59
N ALA A 46 -0.73 24.33 9.03
CA ALA A 46 -0.13 23.14 8.49
C ALA A 46 0.45 23.51 7.11
N VAL A 47 1.75 23.59 7.02
CA VAL A 47 2.45 23.95 5.77
C VAL A 47 3.27 22.75 5.31
N ALA A 48 2.89 22.17 4.19
CA ALA A 48 3.85 21.41 3.41
C ALA A 48 4.70 22.43 2.65
N GLY A 49 5.92 22.64 3.08
CA GLY A 49 6.86 23.52 2.40
C GLY A 49 7.19 23.00 0.99
N ASN A 50 7.91 23.81 0.23
CA ASN A 50 8.44 23.40 -1.05
C ASN A 50 9.28 22.12 -0.85
N LEU A 51 8.83 20.98 -1.37
CA LEU A 51 9.55 19.72 -1.27
C LEU A 51 10.91 19.73 -1.98
N SER A 52 11.21 20.80 -2.77
CA SER A 52 12.56 21.01 -3.31
C SER A 52 13.59 21.37 -2.24
N SER A 53 13.15 21.85 -1.07
CA SER A 53 13.99 22.24 0.07
C SER A 53 13.82 21.38 1.30
N ASP A 54 13.14 20.24 1.18
CA ASP A 54 12.92 19.25 2.26
C ASP A 54 12.21 19.82 3.52
N ASN A 55 11.46 20.90 3.34
CA ASN A 55 10.82 21.59 4.44
C ASN A 55 9.35 21.21 4.55
N VAL A 56 9.05 20.47 5.60
CA VAL A 56 7.68 20.23 6.07
C VAL A 56 7.55 20.89 7.44
N THR A 57 6.63 21.82 7.59
CA THR A 57 6.40 22.51 8.86
C THR A 57 4.93 22.34 9.27
N ALA A 58 4.74 22.05 10.55
CA ALA A 58 3.44 22.07 11.19
C ALA A 58 3.51 23.03 12.39
N SER A 59 2.57 23.97 12.47
CA SER A 59 2.43 24.90 13.58
C SER A 59 1.06 24.73 14.21
N ALA A 60 1.01 24.20 15.42
CA ALA A 60 -0.20 23.95 16.19
C ALA A 60 0.21 23.76 17.67
N ASP A 61 -0.74 23.78 18.62
CA ASP A 61 -0.45 23.40 20.01
C ASP A 61 0.02 21.96 20.09
N ILE A 62 -0.50 21.08 19.23
CA ILE A 62 -0.05 19.69 19.07
C ILE A 62 0.19 19.45 17.58
N ALA A 63 1.42 19.10 17.22
CA ALA A 63 1.81 18.91 15.83
C ALA A 63 2.61 17.62 15.61
N LEU A 64 2.30 16.92 14.52
CA LEU A 64 3.09 15.82 13.99
C LEU A 64 3.47 16.12 12.55
N ALA A 65 4.78 16.21 12.26
CA ALA A 65 5.28 16.44 10.92
C ALA A 65 6.18 15.28 10.46
N ASN A 66 5.98 14.83 9.25
CA ASN A 66 6.81 13.82 8.59
C ASN A 66 7.29 14.34 7.24
N ALA A 67 8.58 14.21 6.96
CA ALA A 67 9.17 14.52 5.66
C ALA A 67 10.04 13.36 5.19
N GLN A 68 9.81 12.89 3.97
CA GLN A 68 10.60 11.84 3.35
C GLN A 68 11.03 12.27 1.94
N LEU A 69 12.31 12.10 1.66
CA LEU A 69 12.90 12.43 0.37
C LEU A 69 13.73 11.25 -0.15
N ASN A 70 13.47 10.88 -1.39
CA ASN A 70 14.33 10.01 -2.19
C ASN A 70 14.86 10.80 -3.39
N THR A 71 16.17 10.93 -3.49
CA THR A 71 16.81 11.67 -4.59
C THR A 71 17.94 10.85 -5.19
N ASN A 72 17.90 10.66 -6.51
CA ASN A 72 18.90 9.88 -7.25
C ASN A 72 19.14 8.47 -6.63
N THR A 73 18.07 7.79 -6.27
CA THR A 73 18.09 6.48 -5.62
C THR A 73 17.31 5.47 -6.43
N SER A 74 17.54 4.18 -6.18
CA SER A 74 16.72 3.11 -6.77
C SER A 74 16.24 2.11 -5.72
N ALA A 75 15.02 1.62 -5.91
CA ALA A 75 14.50 0.45 -5.22
C ALA A 75 14.04 -0.57 -6.27
N ASP A 76 14.80 -1.66 -6.37
CA ASP A 76 14.54 -2.71 -7.34
C ASP A 76 14.23 -4.02 -6.62
N ALA A 77 13.06 -4.59 -6.87
CA ALA A 77 12.69 -5.90 -6.36
C ALA A 77 12.40 -6.86 -7.51
N SER A 78 13.11 -7.97 -7.54
CA SER A 78 12.93 -8.99 -8.57
C SER A 78 12.67 -10.35 -7.95
N SER A 79 11.55 -10.96 -8.29
CA SER A 79 11.14 -12.28 -7.81
C SER A 79 10.98 -13.23 -9.00
N TYR A 80 11.82 -14.23 -9.05
CA TYR A 80 11.82 -15.23 -10.11
C TYR A 80 11.70 -16.64 -9.54
N GLY A 81 10.93 -17.50 -10.19
CA GLY A 81 10.87 -18.89 -9.78
C GLY A 81 9.78 -19.70 -10.45
N ALA A 82 9.76 -20.98 -10.14
CA ALA A 82 8.72 -21.89 -10.58
C ALA A 82 8.20 -22.71 -9.40
N MET A 83 6.89 -22.84 -9.34
CA MET A 83 6.17 -23.71 -8.41
C MET A 83 5.36 -24.69 -9.24
N THR A 84 5.87 -25.91 -9.39
CA THR A 84 5.31 -26.88 -10.34
C THR A 84 4.99 -28.19 -9.67
N VAL A 85 3.80 -28.71 -9.92
CA VAL A 85 3.46 -30.12 -9.71
C VAL A 85 3.56 -30.80 -11.07
N SER A 86 4.44 -31.80 -11.18
CA SER A 86 4.59 -32.59 -12.40
C SER A 86 4.29 -34.04 -12.13
N THR A 87 3.36 -34.61 -12.87
CA THR A 87 2.95 -36.00 -12.77
C THR A 87 2.89 -36.69 -14.13
N GLY A 88 2.84 -38.01 -14.14
CA GLY A 88 2.46 -38.77 -15.32
C GLY A 88 0.95 -38.89 -15.47
N ALA A 89 0.47 -40.07 -15.88
CA ALA A 89 -0.96 -40.33 -15.97
C ALA A 89 -1.64 -40.25 -14.61
N LEU A 90 -2.80 -39.64 -14.56
CA LEU A 90 -3.70 -39.63 -13.39
C LEU A 90 -4.86 -40.56 -13.64
N THR A 91 -4.97 -41.56 -12.79
CA THR A 91 -6.01 -42.60 -12.94
C THR A 91 -6.75 -42.78 -11.63
N SER A 92 -8.05 -43.02 -11.68
CA SER A 92 -8.89 -43.43 -10.55
C SER A 92 -8.76 -42.60 -9.28
N ALA A 93 -9.63 -41.58 -9.15
CA ALA A 93 -9.81 -40.78 -7.95
C ALA A 93 -8.55 -40.03 -7.44
N THR A 94 -7.61 -39.70 -8.32
CA THR A 94 -6.47 -38.84 -7.96
C THR A 94 -6.89 -37.38 -7.93
N THR A 95 -6.47 -36.67 -6.88
CA THR A 95 -6.64 -35.21 -6.77
C THR A 95 -5.30 -34.52 -6.81
N VAL A 96 -5.16 -33.53 -7.73
CA VAL A 96 -4.00 -32.66 -7.80
C VAL A 96 -4.45 -31.24 -7.56
N GLN A 97 -3.84 -30.57 -6.60
CA GLN A 97 -4.21 -29.20 -6.22
C GLN A 97 -2.99 -28.30 -6.19
N ALA A 98 -3.10 -27.13 -6.81
CA ALA A 98 -2.19 -26.01 -6.62
C ALA A 98 -3.00 -24.78 -6.20
N SER A 99 -2.89 -24.35 -4.94
CA SER A 99 -3.73 -23.29 -4.38
C SER A 99 -2.95 -22.26 -3.59
N GLY A 100 -3.28 -20.99 -3.78
CA GLY A 100 -2.74 -19.90 -2.97
C GLY A 100 -1.24 -19.66 -3.13
N ASN A 101 -0.62 -20.19 -4.17
CA ASN A 101 0.82 -20.01 -4.43
C ASN A 101 1.07 -18.63 -5.03
N LYS A 102 2.17 -17.98 -4.59
CA LYS A 102 2.45 -16.58 -4.96
C LYS A 102 3.90 -16.38 -5.37
N ILE A 103 4.10 -15.67 -6.47
CA ILE A 103 5.37 -15.08 -6.86
C ILE A 103 5.15 -13.57 -6.84
N THR A 104 5.80 -12.84 -5.92
CA THR A 104 5.52 -11.42 -5.70
C THR A 104 6.79 -10.59 -5.63
N ALA A 105 6.76 -9.42 -6.25
CA ALA A 105 7.78 -8.40 -6.11
C ALA A 105 7.13 -7.08 -5.68
N LEU A 106 7.69 -6.42 -4.67
CA LEU A 106 7.21 -5.15 -4.14
C LEU A 106 8.37 -4.17 -4.01
N ALA A 107 8.23 -2.98 -4.56
CA ALA A 107 9.19 -1.90 -4.35
C ALA A 107 8.46 -0.62 -3.91
N ASP A 108 8.90 -0.06 -2.78
CA ASP A 108 8.38 1.18 -2.23
C ASP A 108 9.52 2.20 -2.10
N GLY A 109 9.32 3.40 -2.63
CA GLY A 109 10.24 4.52 -2.43
C GLY A 109 10.08 5.10 -1.03
N ASN A 110 9.05 5.91 -0.82
CA ASN A 110 8.70 6.47 0.47
C ASN A 110 7.42 5.83 0.99
N ALA A 111 7.46 5.25 2.16
CA ALA A 111 6.27 4.74 2.85
C ALA A 111 6.14 5.41 4.23
N ALA A 112 4.97 5.95 4.54
CA ALA A 112 4.71 6.60 5.83
C ALA A 112 3.36 6.19 6.41
N THR A 113 3.37 5.90 7.69
CA THR A 113 2.14 5.83 8.49
C THR A 113 2.25 6.86 9.60
N ASN A 114 1.34 7.84 9.61
CA ASN A 114 1.34 8.91 10.59
C ASN A 114 -0.01 8.96 11.31
N ALA A 115 0.02 8.92 12.63
CA ALA A 115 -1.18 8.97 13.46
C ALA A 115 -1.04 10.04 14.55
N LEU A 116 -1.95 11.01 14.55
CA LEU A 116 -2.09 11.99 15.62
C LEU A 116 -3.45 11.79 16.30
N THR A 117 -3.43 11.45 17.57
CA THR A 117 -4.64 11.23 18.38
C THR A 117 -4.67 12.21 19.55
N LEU A 118 -5.75 12.94 19.67
CA LEU A 118 -6.02 13.83 20.79
C LEU A 118 -7.34 13.45 21.47
N ASN A 119 -7.25 13.06 22.72
CA ASN A 119 -8.41 12.74 23.56
C ASN A 119 -8.44 13.71 24.76
N SER A 120 -9.54 14.43 24.91
CA SER A 120 -9.70 15.36 26.05
C SER A 120 -11.14 15.40 26.55
N GLY A 121 -11.32 15.55 27.85
CA GLY A 121 -12.64 15.85 28.40
C GLY A 121 -13.14 17.24 27.97
N SER A 122 -12.27 18.24 27.98
CA SER A 122 -12.58 19.60 27.54
C SER A 122 -11.39 20.20 26.78
N MET A 123 -11.67 20.84 25.65
CA MET A 123 -10.69 21.57 24.84
C MET A 123 -11.07 23.04 24.73
N ASN A 124 -10.12 23.94 24.93
CA ASN A 124 -10.32 25.37 24.83
C ASN A 124 -9.23 26.00 23.95
N ASN A 125 -9.62 26.57 22.82
CA ASN A 125 -8.74 27.17 21.81
C ASN A 125 -7.57 26.25 21.35
N MET A 126 -7.78 24.95 21.43
CA MET A 126 -6.77 23.95 21.03
C MET A 126 -6.67 23.81 19.54
N THR A 127 -5.46 23.64 19.06
CA THR A 127 -5.15 23.39 17.67
C THR A 127 -4.30 22.11 17.52
N ALA A 128 -4.56 21.36 16.47
CA ALA A 128 -3.78 20.16 16.15
C ALA A 128 -3.48 20.08 14.64
N ALA A 129 -2.25 19.72 14.31
CA ALA A 129 -1.82 19.59 12.92
C ALA A 129 -1.05 18.31 12.66
N LEU A 130 -1.45 17.55 11.64
CA LEU A 130 -0.67 16.45 11.08
C LEU A 130 -0.28 16.82 9.66
N VAL A 131 1.02 16.82 9.38
CA VAL A 131 1.57 17.13 8.07
C VAL A 131 2.49 16.01 7.60
N SER A 132 2.23 15.51 6.40
CA SER A 132 3.06 14.49 5.74
C SER A 132 3.50 14.99 4.38
N GLY A 133 4.81 15.01 4.15
CA GLY A 133 5.43 15.35 2.87
C GLY A 133 6.31 14.21 2.37
N GLN A 134 6.12 13.79 1.13
CA GLN A 134 6.92 12.76 0.48
C GLN A 134 7.33 13.19 -0.91
N ARG A 135 8.60 13.00 -1.24
CA ARG A 135 9.10 13.30 -2.57
C ARG A 135 10.01 12.20 -3.10
N GLY A 136 9.72 11.75 -4.31
CA GLY A 136 10.66 11.02 -5.17
C GLY A 136 11.20 11.95 -6.26
N SER A 137 12.51 12.15 -6.32
CA SER A 137 13.16 12.98 -7.34
C SER A 137 14.26 12.19 -8.01
N ASN A 138 14.14 11.97 -9.32
CA ASN A 138 15.03 11.11 -10.10
C ASN A 138 15.26 9.73 -9.37
N ALA A 139 14.19 9.19 -8.80
CA ALA A 139 14.23 7.92 -8.10
C ALA A 139 13.61 6.83 -8.98
N ASP A 140 14.32 5.74 -9.21
CA ASP A 140 13.82 4.62 -9.99
C ASP A 140 13.26 3.56 -9.06
N ILE A 141 11.96 3.32 -9.13
CA ILE A 141 11.27 2.30 -8.34
C ILE A 141 10.76 1.22 -9.29
N SER A 142 11.38 0.07 -9.27
CA SER A 142 11.05 -0.98 -10.22
C SER A 142 10.78 -2.33 -9.56
N THR A 143 9.84 -3.06 -10.13
CA THR A 143 9.56 -4.44 -9.73
C THR A 143 9.42 -5.35 -10.91
N GLN A 144 9.87 -6.59 -10.71
CA GLN A 144 9.73 -7.64 -11.69
C GLN A 144 9.33 -8.94 -11.00
N ALA A 145 8.14 -9.44 -11.29
CA ALA A 145 7.71 -10.77 -10.86
C ALA A 145 7.53 -11.67 -12.08
N ALA A 146 8.32 -12.73 -12.16
CA ALA A 146 8.29 -13.63 -13.29
C ALA A 146 8.45 -15.07 -12.87
N GLY A 147 7.83 -15.99 -13.62
CA GLY A 147 7.92 -17.41 -13.34
C GLY A 147 6.59 -18.13 -13.53
N GLU A 148 6.56 -19.38 -13.13
CA GLU A 148 5.44 -20.26 -13.42
C GLU A 148 4.87 -20.87 -12.13
N VAL A 149 3.54 -20.77 -11.97
CA VAL A 149 2.80 -21.64 -11.05
C VAL A 149 2.03 -22.63 -11.90
N SER A 150 2.38 -23.90 -11.86
CA SER A 150 1.81 -24.86 -12.81
C SER A 150 1.52 -26.24 -12.23
N VAL A 151 0.56 -26.88 -12.87
CA VAL A 151 0.34 -28.32 -12.81
C VAL A 151 0.56 -28.87 -14.20
N ASN A 152 1.47 -29.83 -14.33
CA ASN A 152 1.85 -30.45 -15.60
C ASN A 152 1.61 -31.97 -15.54
N THR A 153 0.62 -32.40 -16.28
CA THR A 153 0.28 -33.82 -16.52
C THR A 153 0.37 -34.19 -18.01
N SER A 154 1.10 -33.39 -18.80
CA SER A 154 1.15 -33.53 -20.26
C SER A 154 1.72 -34.87 -20.75
N ALA A 155 2.46 -35.58 -19.90
CA ALA A 155 3.04 -36.86 -20.22
C ALA A 155 2.08 -38.05 -20.06
N GLY A 156 0.84 -37.83 -19.66
CA GLY A 156 -0.11 -38.92 -19.39
C GLY A 156 -1.58 -38.54 -19.59
N VAL A 157 -2.42 -39.57 -19.48
CA VAL A 157 -3.88 -39.41 -19.56
C VAL A 157 -4.45 -39.05 -18.19
N VAL A 158 -5.41 -38.15 -18.15
CA VAL A 158 -6.19 -37.78 -16.95
C VAL A 158 -7.56 -38.43 -17.03
N THR A 159 -7.83 -39.41 -16.17
CA THR A 159 -9.09 -40.18 -16.15
C THR A 159 -9.64 -40.22 -14.73
N ALA A 160 -10.94 -39.99 -14.58
CA ALA A 160 -11.67 -40.07 -13.30
C ALA A 160 -10.92 -39.35 -12.14
N SER A 161 -10.27 -38.25 -12.43
CA SER A 161 -9.39 -37.53 -11.52
C SER A 161 -9.71 -36.03 -11.53
N SER A 162 -9.32 -35.31 -10.48
CA SER A 162 -9.55 -33.88 -10.35
C SER A 162 -8.24 -33.11 -10.31
N ILE A 163 -8.14 -32.06 -11.12
CA ILE A 163 -7.04 -31.10 -11.06
C ILE A 163 -7.63 -29.72 -10.79
N SER A 164 -7.13 -29.04 -9.74
CA SER A 164 -7.55 -27.68 -9.42
C SER A 164 -6.38 -26.75 -9.22
N MET A 165 -6.49 -25.54 -9.79
CA MET A 165 -5.55 -24.45 -9.57
C MET A 165 -6.35 -23.22 -9.14
N ASN A 166 -6.26 -22.85 -7.87
CA ASN A 166 -7.09 -21.80 -7.30
C ASN A 166 -6.22 -20.74 -6.59
N ASP A 167 -6.60 -19.46 -6.77
CA ASP A 167 -6.04 -18.33 -6.03
C ASP A 167 -4.51 -18.20 -6.12
N ASN A 168 -3.91 -18.68 -7.20
CA ASN A 168 -2.49 -18.50 -7.44
C ASN A 168 -2.21 -17.11 -8.02
N ALA A 169 -1.05 -16.54 -7.72
CA ALA A 169 -0.74 -15.19 -8.17
C ALA A 169 0.73 -15.02 -8.60
N VAL A 170 0.93 -14.27 -9.69
CA VAL A 170 2.21 -13.67 -10.06
C VAL A 170 2.01 -12.17 -10.12
N LYS A 171 2.58 -11.41 -9.17
CA LYS A 171 2.29 -9.98 -9.00
C LYS A 171 3.55 -9.15 -8.83
N ALA A 172 3.59 -8.01 -9.52
CA ALA A 172 4.58 -6.96 -9.33
C ALA A 172 3.88 -5.67 -8.90
N SER A 173 4.43 -4.96 -7.91
CA SER A 173 3.88 -3.67 -7.46
C SER A 173 4.98 -2.69 -7.12
N SER A 174 4.93 -1.50 -7.71
CA SER A 174 5.88 -0.41 -7.47
C SER A 174 5.13 0.84 -7.04
N ILE A 175 5.57 1.48 -5.95
CA ILE A 175 4.97 2.71 -5.45
C ILE A 175 6.09 3.70 -5.12
N SER A 176 6.10 4.90 -5.71
CA SER A 176 7.12 5.91 -5.38
C SER A 176 6.86 6.56 -4.03
N ASN A 177 5.62 6.99 -3.78
CA ASN A 177 5.24 7.58 -2.50
C ASN A 177 3.93 6.96 -2.01
N SER A 178 3.94 6.47 -0.78
CA SER A 178 2.77 5.89 -0.11
C SER A 178 2.60 6.50 1.27
N SER A 179 1.41 7.00 1.59
CA SER A 179 1.12 7.50 2.94
C SER A 179 -0.24 7.04 3.46
N SER A 180 -0.26 6.76 4.76
CA SER A 180 -1.49 6.59 5.53
C SER A 180 -1.46 7.57 6.70
N ASN A 181 -2.32 8.58 6.67
CA ASN A 181 -2.34 9.65 7.65
C ASN A 181 -3.68 9.66 8.37
N SER A 182 -3.65 9.68 9.70
CA SER A 182 -4.84 9.69 10.55
C SER A 182 -4.75 10.79 11.61
N LEU A 183 -5.67 11.74 11.56
CA LEU A 183 -5.90 12.72 12.62
C LEU A 183 -7.20 12.36 13.33
N SER A 184 -7.13 12.04 14.60
CA SER A 184 -8.30 11.71 15.43
C SER A 184 -8.39 12.64 16.63
N VAL A 185 -9.50 13.34 16.75
CA VAL A 185 -9.78 14.25 17.86
C VAL A 185 -11.09 13.85 18.51
N THR A 186 -11.04 13.63 19.83
CA THR A 186 -12.21 13.26 20.62
C THR A 186 -12.29 14.15 21.85
N ALA A 187 -13.46 14.75 22.10
CA ALA A 187 -13.71 15.53 23.30
C ALA A 187 -15.18 15.50 23.73
N THR A 188 -15.44 15.75 25.00
CA THR A 188 -16.82 16.01 25.47
C THR A 188 -17.25 17.42 25.08
N ASN A 189 -16.39 18.42 25.30
CA ASN A 189 -16.63 19.81 24.94
C ASN A 189 -15.41 20.38 24.23
N ALA A 190 -15.62 21.19 23.21
CA ALA A 190 -14.55 21.90 22.55
C ALA A 190 -14.96 23.30 22.10
N THR A 191 -14.08 24.26 22.36
CA THR A 191 -14.12 25.60 21.78
C THR A 191 -12.91 25.77 20.90
N GLY A 192 -13.12 26.07 19.62
CA GLY A 192 -12.05 26.34 18.67
C GLY A 192 -11.46 27.73 18.83
N ALA A 193 -10.28 27.97 18.27
CA ALA A 193 -9.67 29.29 18.18
C ALA A 193 -10.39 30.21 17.17
N GLY A 194 -11.41 29.70 16.48
CA GLY A 194 -12.20 30.47 15.52
C GLY A 194 -11.44 30.74 14.21
N LEU A 195 -10.55 29.87 13.84
CA LEU A 195 -9.76 30.02 12.61
C LEU A 195 -10.63 29.86 11.36
N THR A 196 -10.39 30.70 10.37
CA THR A 196 -11.03 30.55 9.06
C THR A 196 -10.26 29.53 8.23
N ILE A 197 -10.97 28.56 7.64
CA ILE A 197 -10.33 27.59 6.73
C ILE A 197 -9.84 28.33 5.49
N THR A 198 -8.52 28.37 5.31
CA THR A 198 -7.87 28.97 4.13
C THR A 198 -6.89 27.99 3.51
N PRO A 199 -7.34 27.19 2.51
CA PRO A 199 -6.41 26.43 1.70
C PRO A 199 -5.69 27.37 0.71
N THR A 200 -4.38 27.32 0.68
CA THR A 200 -3.57 28.03 -0.31
C THR A 200 -2.62 27.05 -0.97
N ALA A 201 -2.75 26.87 -2.28
CA ALA A 201 -1.83 26.06 -3.07
C ALA A 201 -0.99 26.97 -3.95
N SER A 202 0.31 26.71 -4.06
CA SER A 202 1.17 27.43 -5.01
C SER A 202 0.99 26.89 -6.43
N SER A 203 1.32 27.71 -7.42
CA SER A 203 1.36 27.28 -8.80
C SER A 203 2.34 26.11 -8.97
N GLY A 204 1.90 25.05 -9.67
CA GLY A 204 2.68 23.84 -9.87
C GLY A 204 2.66 22.86 -8.68
N LEU A 205 1.74 23.04 -7.72
CA LEU A 205 1.54 22.14 -6.57
C LEU A 205 2.81 21.85 -5.76
N THR A 206 3.73 22.83 -5.70
CA THR A 206 4.99 22.69 -4.99
C THR A 206 4.87 22.95 -3.49
N SER A 207 3.83 23.67 -3.08
CA SER A 207 3.51 23.88 -1.67
C SER A 207 1.99 24.05 -1.48
N MET A 208 1.51 23.60 -0.35
CA MET A 208 0.14 23.85 0.10
C MET A 208 0.16 24.29 1.56
N THR A 209 -0.62 25.31 1.86
CA THR A 209 -0.89 25.74 3.23
C THR A 209 -2.33 25.46 3.59
N LEU A 210 -2.56 24.90 4.75
CA LEU A 210 -3.89 24.64 5.27
C LEU A 210 -4.00 25.24 6.68
N VAL A 211 -4.97 26.12 6.89
CA VAL A 211 -5.23 26.74 8.20
C VAL A 211 -6.57 26.23 8.72
N ALA A 212 -6.58 25.65 9.90
CA ALA A 212 -7.77 25.22 10.63
C ALA A 212 -7.40 24.92 12.08
N ASP A 213 -8.38 24.84 12.99
CA ASP A 213 -8.12 24.37 14.36
C ASP A 213 -7.61 22.93 14.37
N MET A 214 -8.16 22.08 13.49
CA MET A 214 -7.73 20.71 13.26
C MET A 214 -7.35 20.54 11.79
N ALA A 215 -6.08 20.36 11.49
CA ALA A 215 -5.57 20.29 10.13
C ALA A 215 -4.81 18.99 9.84
N LEU A 216 -5.20 18.29 8.79
CA LEU A 216 -4.43 17.21 8.20
C LEU A 216 -4.02 17.63 6.77
N LEU A 217 -2.73 17.65 6.51
CA LEU A 217 -2.18 17.97 5.20
C LEU A 217 -1.23 16.87 4.73
N ASN A 218 -1.50 16.33 3.55
CA ASN A 218 -0.61 15.42 2.85
C ASN A 218 -0.16 16.03 1.52
N ASN A 219 1.14 15.95 1.25
CA ASN A 219 1.71 16.37 -0.03
C ASN A 219 2.68 15.29 -0.53
N GLN A 220 2.41 14.79 -1.72
CA GLN A 220 3.25 13.80 -2.37
C GLN A 220 3.66 14.29 -3.76
N LYS A 221 4.94 14.19 -4.08
CA LYS A 221 5.46 14.55 -5.40
C LYS A 221 6.40 13.48 -5.93
N THR A 222 6.20 13.10 -7.18
CA THR A 222 7.14 12.28 -7.96
C THR A 222 7.63 13.11 -9.14
N ASP A 223 8.93 13.34 -9.22
CA ASP A 223 9.55 14.27 -10.17
C ASP A 223 10.77 13.63 -10.83
N GLY A 224 10.77 13.52 -12.17
CA GLY A 224 11.85 12.88 -12.93
C GLY A 224 12.11 11.42 -12.58
N SER A 225 11.20 10.76 -11.89
CA SER A 225 11.34 9.38 -11.41
C SER A 225 10.66 8.39 -12.34
N THR A 226 11.23 7.19 -12.44
CA THR A 226 10.58 6.05 -13.11
C THR A 226 9.92 5.16 -12.07
N VAL A 227 8.64 4.85 -12.27
CA VAL A 227 7.92 3.87 -11.43
C VAL A 227 7.40 2.78 -12.34
N GLN A 228 7.98 1.58 -12.25
CA GLN A 228 7.69 0.49 -13.15
C GLN A 228 7.41 -0.81 -12.42
N ALA A 229 6.34 -1.50 -12.83
CA ALA A 229 6.05 -2.86 -12.38
C ALA A 229 5.86 -3.75 -13.60
N THR A 230 6.51 -4.92 -13.60
CA THR A 230 6.45 -5.87 -14.70
C THR A 230 6.11 -7.26 -14.20
N ALA A 231 5.03 -7.84 -14.70
CA ALA A 231 4.72 -9.25 -14.50
C ALA A 231 5.14 -10.04 -15.76
N GLY A 232 6.20 -10.82 -15.61
CA GLY A 232 6.86 -11.55 -16.71
C GLY A 232 7.87 -10.70 -17.48
N VAL A 233 8.83 -11.38 -18.09
CA VAL A 233 9.82 -10.82 -19.01
C VAL A 233 9.94 -11.71 -20.24
N SER A 234 10.59 -11.21 -21.29
CA SER A 234 10.69 -11.95 -22.56
C SER A 234 11.31 -13.36 -22.43
N THR A 235 12.23 -13.53 -21.49
CA THR A 235 12.91 -14.80 -21.22
C THR A 235 12.25 -15.66 -20.15
N THR A 236 11.46 -15.05 -19.26
CA THR A 236 10.76 -15.72 -18.16
C THR A 236 9.36 -15.10 -18.03
N PRO A 237 8.37 -15.65 -18.72
CA PRO A 237 7.00 -15.12 -18.65
C PRO A 237 6.40 -15.36 -17.26
N ALA A 238 5.42 -14.53 -16.89
CA ALA A 238 4.57 -14.78 -15.73
C ALA A 238 3.41 -15.68 -16.15
N LEU A 239 3.35 -16.89 -15.62
CA LEU A 239 2.38 -17.90 -16.04
C LEU A 239 1.70 -18.56 -14.85
N ILE A 240 0.39 -18.76 -15.00
CA ILE A 240 -0.37 -19.71 -14.18
C ILE A 240 -0.95 -20.73 -15.17
N LYS A 241 -0.42 -21.96 -15.14
CA LYS A 241 -0.61 -22.89 -16.24
C LYS A 241 -1.07 -24.27 -15.78
N LEU A 242 -2.14 -24.75 -16.37
CA LEU A 242 -2.53 -26.13 -16.30
C LEU A 242 -2.22 -26.78 -17.67
N ALA A 243 -1.28 -27.70 -17.70
CA ALA A 243 -0.93 -28.51 -18.87
C ALA A 243 -1.36 -29.95 -18.62
N ALA A 244 -2.48 -30.34 -19.19
CA ALA A 244 -2.97 -31.73 -19.17
C ALA A 244 -2.68 -32.43 -20.49
N GLY A 245 -2.39 -33.72 -20.42
CA GLY A 245 -2.38 -34.59 -21.60
C GLY A 245 -3.80 -34.90 -22.08
N ALA A 246 -4.03 -36.08 -22.61
CA ALA A 246 -5.37 -36.50 -23.00
C ALA A 246 -6.30 -36.54 -21.76
N VAL A 247 -7.44 -35.90 -21.85
CA VAL A 247 -8.45 -35.85 -20.79
C VAL A 247 -9.64 -36.74 -21.21
N SER A 248 -10.01 -37.70 -20.36
CA SER A 248 -11.09 -38.62 -20.66
C SER A 248 -12.22 -38.53 -19.61
N SER A 249 -13.24 -39.37 -19.75
CA SER A 249 -14.47 -39.29 -18.97
C SER A 249 -14.26 -39.31 -17.45
N GLY A 250 -14.99 -38.50 -16.73
CA GLY A 250 -14.92 -38.35 -15.25
C GLY A 250 -13.77 -37.51 -14.74
N ALA A 251 -12.98 -36.89 -15.62
CA ALA A 251 -11.98 -35.93 -15.20
C ALA A 251 -12.57 -34.53 -14.97
N ASN A 252 -12.11 -33.84 -13.94
CA ASN A 252 -12.50 -32.46 -13.61
C ASN A 252 -11.27 -31.56 -13.54
N LEU A 253 -11.25 -30.49 -14.34
CA LEU A 253 -10.18 -29.51 -14.41
C LEU A 253 -10.72 -28.12 -14.05
N THR A 254 -10.17 -27.49 -13.04
CA THR A 254 -10.65 -26.20 -12.52
C THR A 254 -9.51 -25.19 -12.38
N LEU A 255 -9.73 -23.98 -12.88
CA LEU A 255 -8.87 -22.82 -12.69
C LEU A 255 -9.71 -21.65 -12.18
N ASN A 256 -9.57 -21.26 -10.92
CA ASN A 256 -10.35 -20.18 -10.32
C ASN A 256 -9.46 -19.18 -9.54
N GLY A 257 -9.83 -17.90 -9.54
CA GLY A 257 -9.19 -16.88 -8.70
C GLY A 257 -7.71 -16.63 -8.98
N ASN A 258 -7.19 -17.15 -10.11
CA ASN A 258 -5.79 -16.98 -10.45
C ASN A 258 -5.53 -15.59 -11.04
N ALA A 259 -4.39 -14.98 -10.74
CA ALA A 259 -4.06 -13.64 -11.18
C ALA A 259 -2.60 -13.47 -11.62
N VAL A 260 -2.42 -12.82 -12.77
CA VAL A 260 -1.13 -12.23 -13.17
C VAL A 260 -1.34 -10.73 -13.28
N ALA A 261 -0.60 -9.94 -12.49
CA ALA A 261 -0.84 -8.51 -12.39
C ALA A 261 0.45 -7.72 -12.20
N ALA A 262 0.48 -6.52 -12.76
CA ALA A 262 1.49 -5.52 -12.48
C ALA A 262 0.81 -4.19 -12.19
N SER A 263 1.27 -3.47 -11.15
CA SER A 263 0.73 -2.16 -10.79
C SER A 263 1.86 -1.22 -10.41
N ALA A 264 1.82 -0.02 -10.97
CA ALA A 264 2.79 1.03 -10.68
C ALA A 264 2.04 2.32 -10.32
N TYR A 265 2.39 2.92 -9.18
CA TYR A 265 1.79 4.14 -8.69
C TYR A 265 2.87 5.16 -8.36
N ALA A 266 2.75 6.37 -8.91
CA ALA A 266 3.64 7.47 -8.55
C ALA A 266 3.36 7.91 -7.11
N ASN A 267 2.10 8.12 -6.77
CA ASN A 267 1.68 8.53 -5.43
C ASN A 267 0.44 7.74 -5.00
N SER A 268 0.38 7.39 -3.73
CA SER A 268 -0.78 6.75 -3.10
C SER A 268 -0.99 7.31 -1.70
N ALA A 269 -2.17 7.82 -1.39
CA ALA A 269 -2.47 8.38 -0.08
C ALA A 269 -3.81 7.91 0.45
N ASN A 270 -3.81 7.54 1.73
CA ASN A 270 -5.01 7.32 2.52
C ASN A 270 -5.00 8.31 3.69
N ASN A 271 -5.89 9.30 3.64
CA ASN A 271 -5.95 10.37 4.63
C ASN A 271 -7.30 10.34 5.33
N THR A 272 -7.27 10.23 6.65
CA THR A 272 -8.48 10.21 7.47
C THR A 272 -8.41 11.28 8.55
N SER A 273 -9.43 12.14 8.63
CA SER A 273 -9.61 13.09 9.72
C SER A 273 -10.93 12.80 10.41
N THR A 274 -10.87 12.51 11.70
CA THR A 274 -12.04 12.23 12.53
C THR A 274 -12.10 13.22 13.68
N VAL A 275 -13.20 13.94 13.79
CA VAL A 275 -13.48 14.86 14.89
C VAL A 275 -14.80 14.44 15.55
N ALA A 276 -14.71 13.89 16.74
CA ALA A 276 -15.84 13.39 17.53
C ALA A 276 -15.99 14.20 18.82
N ILE A 277 -16.87 15.19 18.83
CA ILE A 277 -17.07 16.14 19.93
C ILE A 277 -18.56 16.27 20.23
N ASN A 278 -18.95 16.09 21.49
CA ASN A 278 -20.38 16.15 21.86
C ASN A 278 -20.92 17.57 21.84
N SER A 279 -20.11 18.56 22.26
CA SER A 279 -20.51 19.99 22.22
C SER A 279 -19.38 20.81 21.65
N MET A 280 -19.60 21.48 20.54
CA MET A 280 -18.58 22.19 19.78
C MET A 280 -19.00 23.65 19.52
N THR A 281 -18.06 24.57 19.73
CA THR A 281 -18.24 26.00 19.45
C THR A 281 -17.04 26.52 18.64
N SER A 282 -17.32 27.16 17.52
CA SER A 282 -16.33 27.88 16.69
C SER A 282 -15.08 27.04 16.29
N MET A 283 -15.24 25.73 16.17
CA MET A 283 -14.12 24.86 15.78
C MET A 283 -14.15 24.56 14.28
N THR A 284 -12.98 24.56 13.68
CA THR A 284 -12.79 24.24 12.27
C THR A 284 -11.91 23.00 12.07
N ALA A 285 -12.23 22.19 11.08
CA ALA A 285 -11.43 21.03 10.70
C ALA A 285 -11.22 21.00 9.18
N ALA A 286 -10.01 20.71 8.74
CA ALA A 286 -9.69 20.67 7.33
C ALA A 286 -8.73 19.53 6.99
N LEU A 287 -8.95 18.95 5.80
CA LEU A 287 -8.09 17.93 5.21
C LEU A 287 -7.65 18.41 3.82
N GLY A 288 -6.36 18.44 3.58
CA GLY A 288 -5.74 18.77 2.30
C GLY A 288 -4.90 17.60 1.78
N ASN A 289 -5.04 17.30 0.49
CA ASN A 289 -4.23 16.30 -0.19
C ASN A 289 -3.75 16.85 -1.53
N VAL A 290 -2.44 16.76 -1.78
CA VAL A 290 -1.79 17.15 -3.03
C VAL A 290 -0.93 15.98 -3.51
N GLN A 291 -1.11 15.63 -4.80
CA GLN A 291 -0.39 14.52 -5.43
C GLN A 291 0.12 14.90 -6.82
#